data_de091a3e4336f830fa205b0bbd23c9d2
#
_entry.id   de091a3e4336f830fa205b0bbd23c9d2
#
_cell.length_a   1.000
_cell.length_b   1.000
_cell.length_c   1.000
_cell.angle_alpha   90.00
_cell.angle_beta   90.00
_cell.angle_gamma   90.00
#
_symmetry.space_group_name_H-M   'P 1'
#
loop_
_entity.id
_entity.type
_entity.pdbx_description
1 polymer ?
#
loop_
_entity_poly.entity_id
_entity_poly.type
_entity_poly.pdbx_seq_one_letter_code
_entity_poly.pdbx_strand_id
1 'polypeptide(L)'
;MFAAIVAGFVALLVVAAILVAVYVVFRGRKTENVSVKRDVRSIQSVGVSSSLPDSHRVPAGGVARGGTPAQPVANPGDNLKNRFTAMGVVAGLIFGTLATKLWSMQVLAGASFKKESEDNQYTTVYTPAPRGYILDADGNVIVKNRTSLTVLAEPDVANDHDVVARLSTVLGVPTGIVRKRIADATSGAQSQRVVASDASMRNVAFIAEHADAFPGITVQTRTVRDYPHGALAAHAVGYTGSVTSDDIASVAEGRDLELGDSVGRSGIEQMYDNLLAGDHGERKVMADAQGNVVEVVSETQPVKGSDVHTTLKSHVQYVADKALADMICPDGGAIGSGKGTGGAVVVMDVTDGSIVALSSYPTFTPSTFVGGITQDELDLLQSSAAFSPLLNRAIHATYPAATTNKTFTGI
;
A
#
# COMPACT_ATOMS: atom_id res chain seq x y z
N MET A 1 -6.42 23.32 -14.53
CA MET A 1 -5.94 24.19 -15.60
C MET A 1 -6.03 25.68 -15.26
N PHE A 2 -7.14 26.19 -14.74
CA PHE A 2 -7.33 27.60 -14.37
C PHE A 2 -6.38 28.08 -13.25
N ALA A 3 -6.11 27.26 -12.24
CA ALA A 3 -5.18 27.57 -11.13
C ALA A 3 -3.73 27.76 -11.60
N ALA A 4 -3.28 26.99 -12.59
CA ALA A 4 -1.93 27.13 -13.16
C ALA A 4 -1.78 28.41 -13.97
N ILE A 5 -2.83 28.86 -14.65
CA ILE A 5 -2.85 30.11 -15.42
C ILE A 5 -2.80 31.30 -14.47
N VAL A 6 -3.57 31.28 -13.38
CA VAL A 6 -3.59 32.35 -12.36
C VAL A 6 -2.25 32.41 -11.62
N ALA A 7 -1.65 31.28 -11.27
CA ALA A 7 -0.33 31.22 -10.65
C ALA A 7 0.77 31.80 -11.58
N GLY A 8 0.71 31.50 -12.87
CA GLY A 8 1.61 32.07 -13.89
C GLY A 8 1.47 33.58 -14.04
N PHE A 9 0.23 34.09 -14.01
CA PHE A 9 -0.03 35.50 -14.13
C PHE A 9 0.47 36.32 -12.90
N VAL A 10 0.29 35.76 -11.70
CA VAL A 10 0.80 36.35 -10.46
C VAL A 10 2.32 36.33 -10.43
N ALA A 11 2.97 35.27 -10.86
CA ALA A 11 4.43 35.19 -10.97
C ALA A 11 4.99 36.23 -11.96
N LEU A 12 4.31 36.41 -13.09
CA LEU A 12 4.69 37.41 -14.11
C LEU A 12 4.58 38.84 -13.57
N LEU A 13 3.52 39.14 -12.81
CA LEU A 13 3.34 40.46 -12.18
C LEU A 13 4.42 40.74 -11.10
N VAL A 14 4.79 39.75 -10.33
CA VAL A 14 5.87 39.86 -9.33
C VAL A 14 7.21 40.08 -10.00
N VAL A 15 7.53 39.39 -11.08
CA VAL A 15 8.76 39.59 -11.86
C VAL A 15 8.78 40.98 -12.50
N ALA A 16 7.65 41.44 -13.06
CA ALA A 16 7.55 42.78 -13.63
C ALA A 16 7.76 43.86 -12.58
N ALA A 17 7.19 43.70 -11.37
CA ALA A 17 7.36 44.62 -10.26
C ALA A 17 8.83 44.69 -9.76
N ILE A 18 9.49 43.52 -9.68
CA ILE A 18 10.93 43.44 -9.33
C ILE A 18 11.78 44.14 -10.40
N LEU A 19 11.48 43.95 -11.68
CA LEU A 19 12.19 44.57 -12.78
C LEU A 19 12.03 46.10 -12.77
N VAL A 20 10.80 46.60 -12.46
CA VAL A 20 10.55 48.06 -12.31
C VAL A 20 11.30 48.60 -11.10
N ALA A 21 11.31 47.91 -9.95
CA ALA A 21 12.05 48.33 -8.76
C ALA A 21 13.57 48.38 -9.03
N VAL A 22 14.12 47.36 -9.69
CA VAL A 22 15.52 47.33 -10.13
C VAL A 22 15.82 48.45 -11.13
N TYR A 23 14.94 48.67 -12.08
CA TYR A 23 15.09 49.76 -13.07
C TYR A 23 15.12 51.16 -12.40
N VAL A 24 14.23 51.39 -11.43
CA VAL A 24 14.19 52.66 -10.66
C VAL A 24 15.47 52.85 -9.85
N VAL A 25 15.97 51.79 -9.21
CA VAL A 25 17.23 51.80 -8.46
C VAL A 25 18.44 52.03 -9.38
N PHE A 26 18.48 51.41 -10.56
CA PHE A 26 19.56 51.57 -11.53
C PHE A 26 19.50 52.93 -12.25
N ARG A 27 18.31 53.45 -12.54
CA ARG A 27 18.15 54.80 -13.14
C ARG A 27 18.61 55.89 -12.21
N GLY A 28 18.44 55.72 -10.88
CA GLY A 28 19.01 56.61 -9.87
C GLY A 28 20.56 56.59 -9.81
N ARG A 29 21.19 55.52 -10.30
CA ARG A 29 22.67 55.41 -10.34
C ARG A 29 23.34 55.97 -11.58
N LYS A 30 22.60 56.32 -12.64
CA LYS A 30 23.17 56.80 -13.90
C LYS A 30 23.50 58.26 -13.93
N THR A 31 23.28 59.04 -12.85
CA THR A 31 23.59 60.49 -12.74
C THR A 31 24.86 60.76 -11.92
N GLU A 32 25.64 59.75 -11.53
CA GLU A 32 26.86 59.97 -10.73
C GLU A 32 28.10 59.32 -11.38
N ASN A 33 28.36 59.63 -12.67
CA ASN A 33 29.69 59.36 -13.24
C ASN A 33 30.18 60.69 -13.91
N VAL A 34 30.55 61.62 -13.10
CA VAL A 34 31.47 62.71 -13.53
C VAL A 34 32.88 62.28 -13.21
N SER A 35 33.65 62.00 -14.26
CA SER A 35 35.06 61.69 -14.24
C SER A 35 35.90 62.73 -13.56
N VAL A 36 36.56 62.43 -12.47
CA VAL A 36 37.69 63.14 -11.96
C VAL A 36 38.96 62.44 -12.48
N LYS A 37 39.48 62.97 -13.60
CA LYS A 37 40.88 62.75 -13.98
C LYS A 37 41.73 63.49 -12.98
N ARG A 38 42.50 62.84 -12.16
CA ARG A 38 43.57 63.39 -11.36
C ARG A 38 44.91 62.93 -11.90
N ASP A 39 45.67 63.83 -12.48
CA ASP A 39 47.04 63.68 -12.84
C ASP A 39 47.85 63.30 -11.59
N VAL A 40 48.58 62.21 -11.65
CA VAL A 40 49.59 61.83 -10.68
C VAL A 40 50.94 62.05 -11.35
N ARG A 41 51.64 63.11 -10.92
CA ARG A 41 53.09 63.15 -11.07
C ARG A 41 53.75 63.62 -9.79
N SER A 42 54.50 62.76 -9.22
CA SER A 42 55.70 62.85 -8.47
C SER A 42 55.85 63.96 -7.44
N ILE A 43 56.21 63.66 -6.23
CA ILE A 43 57.49 64.04 -5.62
C ILE A 43 57.80 63.11 -4.44
N GLN A 44 59.05 62.75 -4.46
CA GLN A 44 59.78 61.92 -3.50
C GLN A 44 60.20 62.75 -2.27
N SER A 45 60.21 62.06 -1.12
CA SER A 45 61.23 62.07 -0.07
C SER A 45 61.42 63.24 0.88
N VAL A 46 61.62 62.85 2.10
CA VAL A 46 62.57 63.37 3.14
C VAL A 46 62.04 64.30 4.21
N GLY A 47 61.95 63.76 5.42
CA GLY A 47 62.74 64.14 6.56
C GLY A 47 62.09 65.09 7.60
N VAL A 48 61.71 64.52 8.70
CA VAL A 48 62.14 64.86 10.09
C VAL A 48 62.03 66.31 10.61
N SER A 49 61.39 66.38 11.77
CA SER A 49 61.71 67.16 12.95
C SER A 49 61.03 68.50 13.21
N SER A 50 60.25 68.53 14.23
CA SER A 50 60.21 69.38 15.43
C SER A 50 59.93 70.88 15.34
N SER A 51 59.09 71.29 16.29
CA SER A 51 59.04 72.56 17.03
C SER A 51 58.19 73.69 16.50
N LEU A 52 57.17 73.99 17.32
CA LEU A 52 56.50 75.28 17.52
C LEU A 52 57.54 76.39 17.89
N PRO A 53 57.23 77.72 17.91
CA PRO A 53 55.93 78.39 17.94
C PRO A 53 55.86 79.76 17.17
N ASP A 54 54.67 80.37 17.35
CA ASP A 54 54.37 81.83 17.46
C ASP A 54 54.29 82.78 16.20
N SER A 55 53.06 83.26 16.19
CA SER A 55 52.65 84.73 16.10
C SER A 55 52.89 85.56 14.87
N HIS A 56 51.81 86.24 14.55
CA HIS A 56 51.66 87.64 14.02
C HIS A 56 51.50 87.89 12.52
N ARG A 57 50.39 88.58 12.32
CA ARG A 57 50.09 89.72 11.44
C ARG A 57 49.70 89.51 9.99
N VAL A 58 48.43 89.92 9.82
CA VAL A 58 47.80 90.40 8.59
C VAL A 58 48.61 91.62 8.00
N PRO A 59 48.62 91.85 6.69
CA PRO A 59 47.66 92.75 6.15
C PRO A 59 47.04 92.39 4.78
N ALA A 60 45.97 93.08 4.58
CA ALA A 60 45.04 93.17 3.49
C ALA A 60 45.59 93.43 2.07
N GLY A 61 44.77 93.07 1.12
CA GLY A 61 44.71 93.70 -0.17
C GLY A 61 44.67 92.80 -1.39
N GLY A 62 43.62 92.88 -2.16
CA GLY A 62 43.64 92.40 -3.53
C GLY A 62 42.35 91.78 -4.04
N VAL A 63 41.51 92.60 -4.58
CA VAL A 63 40.31 92.25 -5.35
C VAL A 63 40.63 91.47 -6.63
N ALA A 64 39.96 90.36 -6.89
CA ALA A 64 39.66 89.95 -8.26
C ALA A 64 38.37 89.10 -8.31
N ARG A 65 37.44 89.60 -9.06
CA ARG A 65 36.16 88.98 -9.44
C ARG A 65 36.37 87.74 -10.29
N GLY A 66 35.59 86.70 -9.97
CA GLY A 66 35.41 85.60 -10.82
C GLY A 66 34.31 84.68 -10.24
N GLY A 67 33.04 85.02 -10.55
CA GLY A 67 31.90 84.30 -10.09
C GLY A 67 31.79 82.93 -10.87
N THR A 68 31.88 81.88 -10.16
CA THR A 68 31.43 80.54 -10.62
C THR A 68 30.02 80.32 -10.08
N PRO A 69 29.06 79.86 -10.92
CA PRO A 69 27.70 79.62 -10.44
C PRO A 69 27.71 78.49 -9.43
N ALA A 70 27.09 78.73 -8.28
CA ALA A 70 26.88 77.70 -7.25
C ALA A 70 26.05 76.60 -7.81
N GLN A 71 26.60 75.35 -7.81
CA GLN A 71 25.84 74.14 -8.07
C GLN A 71 24.84 73.94 -6.94
N PRO A 72 23.59 73.58 -7.27
CA PRO A 72 22.60 73.26 -6.23
C PRO A 72 23.05 72.01 -5.41
N VAL A 73 23.24 72.26 -4.13
CA VAL A 73 23.50 71.18 -3.16
C VAL A 73 22.26 70.33 -3.11
N ALA A 74 22.38 69.08 -3.63
CA ALA A 74 21.32 68.12 -3.54
C ALA A 74 20.96 67.84 -2.07
N ASN A 75 19.72 68.16 -1.70
CA ASN A 75 19.19 67.95 -0.35
C ASN A 75 19.26 66.44 0.04
N PRO A 76 19.99 66.06 1.10
CA PRO A 76 20.10 64.66 1.48
C PRO A 76 18.74 64.05 1.88
N GLY A 77 17.71 64.88 2.13
CA GLY A 77 16.36 64.45 2.48
C GLY A 77 15.56 63.82 1.34
N ASP A 78 15.81 64.13 0.08
CA ASP A 78 15.04 63.63 -1.05
C ASP A 78 15.49 62.19 -1.43
N ASN A 79 16.74 61.84 -1.22
CA ASN A 79 17.22 60.48 -1.39
C ASN A 79 16.69 59.53 -0.30
N LEU A 80 16.44 60.00 0.91
CA LEU A 80 15.88 59.22 1.99
C LEU A 80 14.41 58.89 1.73
N LYS A 81 13.60 59.88 1.30
CA LYS A 81 12.18 59.69 0.95
C LYS A 81 12.01 58.64 -0.14
N ASN A 82 12.80 58.68 -1.20
CA ASN A 82 12.73 57.73 -2.30
C ASN A 82 13.11 56.29 -1.85
N ARG A 83 14.05 56.15 -0.91
CA ARG A 83 14.43 54.84 -0.34
C ARG A 83 13.32 54.28 0.54
N PHE A 84 12.70 55.08 1.40
CA PHE A 84 11.55 54.68 2.20
C PHE A 84 10.34 54.33 1.35
N THR A 85 10.06 55.08 0.29
CA THR A 85 8.98 54.76 -0.64
C THR A 85 9.24 53.43 -1.37
N ALA A 86 10.45 53.20 -1.86
CA ALA A 86 10.82 51.96 -2.51
C ALA A 86 10.71 50.77 -1.54
N MET A 87 11.16 50.92 -0.30
CA MET A 87 11.03 49.90 0.73
C MET A 87 9.57 49.62 1.10
N GLY A 88 8.73 50.63 1.18
CA GLY A 88 7.29 50.53 1.40
C GLY A 88 6.58 49.79 0.27
N VAL A 89 6.95 50.05 -0.99
CA VAL A 89 6.41 49.34 -2.16
C VAL A 89 6.81 47.87 -2.13
N VAL A 90 8.06 47.53 -1.84
CA VAL A 90 8.54 46.15 -1.72
C VAL A 90 7.82 45.43 -0.59
N ALA A 91 7.70 46.04 0.59
CA ALA A 91 6.94 45.48 1.70
C ALA A 91 5.46 45.25 1.32
N GLY A 92 4.81 46.25 0.69
CA GLY A 92 3.43 46.15 0.23
C GLY A 92 3.22 45.01 -0.80
N LEU A 93 4.18 44.78 -1.70
CA LEU A 93 4.13 43.67 -2.65
C LEU A 93 4.26 42.32 -1.94
N ILE A 94 5.18 42.19 -0.97
CA ILE A 94 5.35 40.97 -0.19
C ILE A 94 4.07 40.68 0.59
N PHE A 95 3.55 41.65 1.34
CA PHE A 95 2.30 41.48 2.09
C PHE A 95 1.09 41.23 1.18
N GLY A 96 1.00 41.90 0.05
CA GLY A 96 -0.05 41.71 -0.95
C GLY A 96 -0.04 40.30 -1.54
N THR A 97 1.12 39.75 -1.88
CA THR A 97 1.25 38.39 -2.38
C THR A 97 0.91 37.34 -1.31
N LEU A 98 1.34 37.57 -0.06
CA LEU A 98 0.99 36.69 1.07
C LEU A 98 -0.51 36.76 1.35
N ALA A 99 -1.12 37.92 1.38
CA ALA A 99 -2.56 38.10 1.58
C ALA A 99 -3.38 37.41 0.46
N THR A 100 -2.96 37.60 -0.81
CA THR A 100 -3.60 36.94 -1.96
C THR A 100 -3.46 35.42 -1.89
N LYS A 101 -2.29 34.92 -1.50
CA LYS A 101 -2.06 33.49 -1.30
C LYS A 101 -2.95 32.93 -0.17
N LEU A 102 -3.00 33.65 0.96
CA LEU A 102 -3.83 33.27 2.09
C LEU A 102 -5.32 33.23 1.72
N TRP A 103 -5.79 34.29 1.03
CA TRP A 103 -7.16 34.34 0.54
C TRP A 103 -7.48 33.19 -0.44
N SER A 104 -6.56 32.90 -1.38
CA SER A 104 -6.70 31.78 -2.31
C SER A 104 -6.80 30.44 -1.58
N MET A 105 -5.98 30.22 -0.54
CA MET A 105 -6.03 28.98 0.25
C MET A 105 -7.30 28.88 1.11
N GLN A 106 -7.77 29.99 1.67
CA GLN A 106 -8.94 29.99 2.55
C GLN A 106 -10.27 29.98 1.80
N VAL A 107 -10.37 30.70 0.69
CA VAL A 107 -11.65 30.88 -0.01
C VAL A 107 -11.79 29.97 -1.22
N LEU A 108 -10.74 29.86 -2.07
CA LEU A 108 -10.81 29.06 -3.28
C LEU A 108 -10.50 27.57 -3.04
N ALA A 109 -9.52 27.29 -2.18
CA ALA A 109 -9.09 25.93 -1.88
C ALA A 109 -9.55 25.45 -0.47
N GLY A 110 -10.30 26.27 0.27
CA GLY A 110 -10.73 25.93 1.64
C GLY A 110 -11.57 24.67 1.72
N ALA A 111 -12.46 24.45 0.74
CA ALA A 111 -13.29 23.24 0.68
C ALA A 111 -12.46 21.97 0.38
N SER A 112 -11.44 22.07 -0.49
CA SER A 112 -10.57 20.93 -0.78
C SER A 112 -9.63 20.61 0.38
N PHE A 113 -9.05 21.64 1.03
CA PHE A 113 -8.23 21.44 2.22
C PHE A 113 -9.02 20.93 3.42
N LYS A 114 -10.28 21.34 3.58
CA LYS A 114 -11.17 20.80 4.60
C LYS A 114 -11.44 19.33 4.35
N LYS A 115 -11.75 18.96 3.10
CA LYS A 115 -11.95 17.55 2.71
C LYS A 115 -10.67 16.72 2.91
N GLU A 116 -9.52 17.23 2.50
CA GLU A 116 -8.23 16.57 2.71
C GLU A 116 -7.89 16.40 4.21
N SER A 117 -8.25 17.39 5.04
CA SER A 117 -8.10 17.31 6.49
C SER A 117 -9.07 16.30 7.12
N GLU A 118 -10.31 16.24 6.63
CA GLU A 118 -11.29 15.24 7.03
C GLU A 118 -10.85 13.84 6.59
N ASP A 119 -10.38 13.68 5.35
CA ASP A 119 -9.89 12.41 4.83
C ASP A 119 -8.63 11.93 5.58
N ASN A 120 -7.75 12.83 6.03
CA ASN A 120 -6.59 12.50 6.87
C ASN A 120 -6.95 12.17 8.33
N GLN A 121 -8.10 12.62 8.81
CA GLN A 121 -8.57 12.36 10.17
C GLN A 121 -9.32 11.04 10.29
N TYR A 122 -9.85 10.53 9.18
CA TYR A 122 -10.59 9.29 9.12
C TYR A 122 -9.82 8.22 8.38
N THR A 123 -9.79 7.04 8.96
CA THR A 123 -9.26 5.83 8.33
C THR A 123 -10.41 4.88 8.04
N THR A 124 -10.50 4.40 6.81
CA THR A 124 -11.46 3.35 6.46
C THR A 124 -10.82 1.99 6.72
N VAL A 125 -11.43 1.20 7.57
CA VAL A 125 -11.03 -0.17 7.85
C VAL A 125 -12.04 -1.09 7.20
N TYR A 126 -11.59 -1.95 6.29
CA TYR A 126 -12.42 -2.93 5.62
C TYR A 126 -12.56 -4.19 6.46
N THR A 127 -13.78 -4.72 6.50
CA THR A 127 -14.08 -6.00 7.16
C THR A 127 -14.41 -7.01 6.07
N PRO A 128 -13.61 -8.09 5.92
CA PRO A 128 -13.85 -9.10 4.90
C PRO A 128 -15.24 -9.74 5.03
N ALA A 129 -15.91 -9.95 3.91
CA ALA A 129 -17.20 -10.63 3.87
C ALA A 129 -17.05 -12.14 4.13
N PRO A 130 -18.01 -12.76 4.80
CA PRO A 130 -18.10 -14.22 4.83
C PRO A 130 -18.38 -14.75 3.42
N ARG A 131 -17.56 -15.70 2.92
CA ARG A 131 -17.77 -16.30 1.61
C ARG A 131 -19.05 -17.15 1.59
N GLY A 132 -19.68 -17.28 0.42
CA GLY A 132 -20.78 -18.21 0.17
C GLY A 132 -20.35 -19.66 0.44
N TYR A 133 -21.30 -20.54 0.72
CA TYR A 133 -21.05 -21.96 0.89
C TYR A 133 -21.00 -22.68 -0.46
N ILE A 134 -20.32 -23.82 -0.50
CA ILE A 134 -20.39 -24.74 -1.64
C ILE A 134 -21.15 -25.97 -1.15
N LEU A 135 -22.23 -26.27 -1.84
CA LEU A 135 -23.18 -27.32 -1.50
C LEU A 135 -23.18 -28.41 -2.58
N ASP A 136 -23.45 -29.62 -2.19
CA ASP A 136 -23.67 -30.72 -3.12
C ASP A 136 -25.08 -30.67 -3.74
N ALA A 137 -25.39 -31.62 -4.60
CA ALA A 137 -26.69 -31.72 -5.29
C ALA A 137 -27.88 -31.92 -4.33
N ASP A 138 -27.64 -32.48 -3.15
CA ASP A 138 -28.64 -32.75 -2.13
C ASP A 138 -28.74 -31.61 -1.09
N GLY A 139 -27.94 -30.55 -1.24
CA GLY A 139 -27.87 -29.43 -0.32
C GLY A 139 -26.95 -29.64 0.89
N ASN A 140 -26.16 -30.71 0.91
CA ASN A 140 -25.18 -30.91 1.98
C ASN A 140 -23.98 -30.00 1.78
N VAL A 141 -23.43 -29.52 2.88
CA VAL A 141 -22.31 -28.56 2.86
C VAL A 141 -21.00 -29.27 2.56
N ILE A 142 -20.38 -28.97 1.43
CA ILE A 142 -19.01 -29.41 1.09
C ILE A 142 -17.99 -28.43 1.66
N VAL A 143 -18.23 -27.12 1.51
CA VAL A 143 -17.34 -26.06 2.03
C VAL A 143 -18.16 -24.99 2.73
N LYS A 144 -17.72 -24.61 3.90
CA LYS A 144 -18.32 -23.56 4.73
C LYS A 144 -17.28 -22.58 5.27
N ASN A 145 -17.72 -21.70 6.14
CA ASN A 145 -16.84 -20.82 6.89
C ASN A 145 -16.87 -21.23 8.36
N ARG A 146 -15.78 -20.99 9.06
CA ARG A 146 -15.69 -21.06 10.51
C ARG A 146 -14.97 -19.85 11.07
N THR A 147 -15.28 -19.54 12.29
CA THR A 147 -14.56 -18.53 13.04
C THR A 147 -13.19 -19.05 13.44
N SER A 148 -12.16 -18.24 13.27
CA SER A 148 -10.80 -18.58 13.65
C SER A 148 -10.14 -17.40 14.35
N LEU A 149 -9.16 -17.69 15.19
CA LEU A 149 -8.34 -16.73 15.89
C LEU A 149 -7.07 -16.47 15.07
N THR A 150 -6.91 -15.23 14.64
CA THR A 150 -5.76 -14.79 13.82
C THR A 150 -4.84 -13.92 14.65
N VAL A 151 -3.58 -14.28 14.69
CA VAL A 151 -2.52 -13.49 15.33
C VAL A 151 -1.96 -12.51 14.32
N LEU A 152 -2.02 -11.23 14.67
CA LEU A 152 -1.54 -10.12 13.87
C LEU A 152 -0.36 -9.46 14.56
N ALA A 153 0.58 -8.95 13.80
CA ALA A 153 1.73 -8.19 14.27
C ALA A 153 1.84 -6.85 13.56
N GLU A 154 2.28 -5.83 14.27
CA GLU A 154 2.73 -4.58 13.67
C GLU A 154 4.02 -4.80 12.87
N PRO A 155 4.25 -4.05 11.78
CA PRO A 155 5.42 -4.23 10.92
C PRO A 155 6.76 -4.11 11.66
N ASP A 156 6.83 -3.23 12.65
CA ASP A 156 8.04 -2.96 13.44
C ASP A 156 8.51 -4.16 14.27
N VAL A 157 7.59 -5.06 14.62
CA VAL A 157 7.89 -6.31 15.35
C VAL A 157 8.85 -7.21 14.57
N ALA A 158 8.93 -7.10 13.24
CA ALA A 158 9.90 -7.85 12.43
C ALA A 158 11.37 -7.62 12.87
N ASN A 159 11.66 -6.45 13.45
CA ASN A 159 12.97 -6.04 13.92
C ASN A 159 13.25 -6.48 15.38
N ASP A 160 12.21 -6.83 16.13
CA ASP A 160 12.34 -7.31 17.50
C ASP A 160 12.57 -8.83 17.52
N HIS A 161 13.85 -9.20 17.71
CA HIS A 161 14.28 -10.60 17.70
C HIS A 161 13.68 -11.42 18.83
N ASP A 162 13.45 -10.81 19.98
CA ASP A 162 12.96 -11.48 21.18
C ASP A 162 11.46 -11.77 21.07
N VAL A 163 10.68 -10.83 20.56
CA VAL A 163 9.25 -11.03 20.28
C VAL A 163 9.05 -12.08 19.20
N VAL A 164 9.81 -11.99 18.09
CA VAL A 164 9.77 -12.99 17.02
C VAL A 164 10.13 -14.39 17.51
N ALA A 165 11.15 -14.53 18.37
CA ALA A 165 11.53 -15.83 18.92
C ALA A 165 10.45 -16.41 19.85
N ARG A 166 9.84 -15.57 20.70
CA ARG A 166 8.71 -15.98 21.55
C ARG A 166 7.50 -16.40 20.75
N LEU A 167 7.11 -15.60 19.72
CA LEU A 167 6.03 -15.95 18.80
C LEU A 167 6.28 -17.28 18.09
N SER A 168 7.49 -17.47 17.59
CA SER A 168 7.92 -18.73 16.97
C SER A 168 7.71 -19.92 17.89
N THR A 169 8.08 -19.79 19.14
CA THR A 169 7.94 -20.86 20.15
C THR A 169 6.47 -21.15 20.46
N VAL A 170 5.66 -20.12 20.65
CA VAL A 170 4.24 -20.25 20.99
C VAL A 170 3.42 -20.80 19.82
N LEU A 171 3.68 -20.31 18.62
CA LEU A 171 2.94 -20.70 17.42
C LEU A 171 3.46 -21.99 16.78
N GLY A 172 4.65 -22.45 17.15
CA GLY A 172 5.30 -23.60 16.52
C GLY A 172 5.75 -23.35 15.08
N VAL A 173 5.94 -22.07 14.70
CA VAL A 173 6.35 -21.64 13.38
C VAL A 173 7.81 -21.17 13.40
N PRO A 174 8.68 -21.61 12.49
CA PRO A 174 10.09 -21.19 12.47
C PRO A 174 10.25 -19.66 12.45
N THR A 175 11.23 -19.13 13.21
CA THR A 175 11.47 -17.68 13.37
C THR A 175 11.66 -16.96 12.04
N GLY A 176 12.32 -17.60 11.08
CA GLY A 176 12.51 -17.05 9.73
C GLY A 176 11.18 -16.84 8.98
N ILE A 177 10.23 -17.76 9.16
CA ILE A 177 8.89 -17.67 8.55
C ILE A 177 8.07 -16.58 9.25
N VAL A 178 8.10 -16.54 10.59
CA VAL A 178 7.41 -15.49 11.37
C VAL A 178 7.89 -14.11 10.91
N ARG A 179 9.21 -13.90 10.86
CA ARG A 179 9.79 -12.62 10.38
C ARG A 179 9.40 -12.28 8.95
N LYS A 180 9.44 -13.26 8.05
CA LYS A 180 9.06 -13.06 6.66
C LYS A 180 7.59 -12.66 6.53
N ARG A 181 6.69 -13.29 7.27
CA ARG A 181 5.26 -12.96 7.28
C ARG A 181 5.00 -11.55 7.83
N ILE A 182 5.72 -11.13 8.87
CA ILE A 182 5.60 -9.77 9.42
C ILE A 182 6.17 -8.72 8.46
N ALA A 183 7.28 -9.04 7.78
CA ALA A 183 7.92 -8.14 6.80
C ALA A 183 7.14 -8.04 5.48
N ASP A 184 6.29 -9.01 5.19
CA ASP A 184 5.52 -9.07 3.95
C ASP A 184 4.40 -8.02 3.95
N ALA A 185 4.62 -6.95 3.18
CA ALA A 185 3.66 -5.86 3.03
C ALA A 185 2.39 -6.26 2.28
N THR A 186 2.37 -7.43 1.63
CA THR A 186 1.24 -7.90 0.82
C THR A 186 0.21 -8.68 1.64
N SER A 187 0.55 -9.12 2.85
CA SER A 187 -0.25 -10.08 3.62
C SER A 187 -1.21 -9.47 4.65
N GLY A 188 -1.37 -8.17 4.70
CA GLY A 188 -2.25 -7.58 5.72
C GLY A 188 -2.72 -6.18 5.42
N ALA A 189 -3.92 -5.87 5.87
CA ALA A 189 -4.48 -4.53 5.79
C ALA A 189 -3.60 -3.52 6.54
N GLN A 190 -3.14 -2.53 5.82
CA GLN A 190 -2.60 -1.25 6.28
C GLN A 190 -1.52 -1.29 7.37
N SER A 191 -1.84 -1.58 8.62
CA SER A 191 -0.92 -1.44 9.76
C SER A 191 -0.53 -2.77 10.42
N GLN A 192 -1.23 -3.86 10.16
CA GLN A 192 -1.02 -5.13 10.84
C GLN A 192 -0.82 -6.28 9.85
N ARG A 193 0.12 -7.18 10.15
CA ARG A 193 0.49 -8.32 9.31
C ARG A 193 -0.02 -9.62 9.92
N VAL A 194 -0.53 -10.52 9.09
CA VAL A 194 -0.99 -11.84 9.53
C VAL A 194 0.23 -12.73 9.79
N VAL A 195 0.44 -13.09 11.05
CA VAL A 195 1.51 -14.02 11.45
C VAL A 195 1.03 -15.46 11.41
N ALA A 196 -0.14 -15.71 11.99
CA ALA A 196 -0.78 -17.01 11.96
C ALA A 196 -2.29 -16.83 11.85
N SER A 197 -2.88 -17.42 10.81
CA SER A 197 -4.31 -17.65 10.75
C SER A 197 -4.59 -18.99 11.44
N ASP A 198 -5.72 -19.09 12.10
CA ASP A 198 -6.12 -20.35 12.75
C ASP A 198 -5.24 -20.77 13.94
N ALA A 199 -4.84 -19.78 14.75
CA ALA A 199 -4.12 -20.03 15.98
C ALA A 199 -5.01 -20.79 16.99
N SER A 200 -4.41 -21.75 17.71
CA SER A 200 -5.14 -22.51 18.72
C SER A 200 -5.56 -21.57 19.88
N MET A 201 -6.70 -21.89 20.51
CA MET A 201 -7.17 -21.13 21.70
C MET A 201 -6.09 -21.09 22.79
N ARG A 202 -5.31 -22.15 22.94
CA ARG A 202 -4.19 -22.23 23.91
C ARG A 202 -3.12 -21.17 23.60
N ASN A 203 -2.72 -21.05 22.35
CA ASN A 203 -1.69 -20.11 21.94
C ASN A 203 -2.16 -18.67 22.13
N VAL A 204 -3.42 -18.42 21.76
CA VAL A 204 -4.06 -17.10 21.90
C VAL A 204 -4.23 -16.72 23.37
N ALA A 205 -4.68 -17.63 24.22
CA ALA A 205 -4.80 -17.38 25.65
C ALA A 205 -3.42 -17.07 26.28
N PHE A 206 -2.37 -17.78 25.87
CA PHE A 206 -1.02 -17.52 26.31
C PHE A 206 -0.51 -16.13 25.91
N ILE A 207 -0.75 -15.72 24.65
CA ILE A 207 -0.38 -14.38 24.17
C ILE A 207 -1.15 -13.30 24.94
N ALA A 208 -2.45 -13.51 25.16
CA ALA A 208 -3.29 -12.55 25.88
C ALA A 208 -2.91 -12.41 27.36
N GLU A 209 -2.55 -13.53 28.00
CA GLU A 209 -2.11 -13.54 29.41
C GLU A 209 -0.74 -12.85 29.62
N HIS A 210 0.12 -12.90 28.59
CA HIS A 210 1.47 -12.34 28.64
C HIS A 210 1.64 -11.17 27.65
N ALA A 211 0.64 -10.28 27.56
CA ALA A 211 0.63 -9.18 26.58
C ALA A 211 1.89 -8.30 26.64
N ASP A 212 2.46 -8.09 27.84
CA ASP A 212 3.70 -7.31 28.03
C ASP A 212 4.92 -7.97 27.38
N ALA A 213 4.89 -9.30 27.17
CA ALA A 213 5.94 -10.04 26.48
C ALA A 213 5.76 -10.04 24.94
N PHE A 214 4.61 -9.58 24.46
CA PHE A 214 4.24 -9.55 23.04
C PHE A 214 3.80 -8.14 22.58
N PRO A 215 4.63 -7.10 22.77
CA PRO A 215 4.30 -5.76 22.29
C PRO A 215 4.08 -5.77 20.77
N GLY A 216 3.09 -5.01 20.29
CA GLY A 216 2.74 -4.93 18.87
C GLY A 216 2.06 -6.18 18.30
N ILE A 217 1.65 -7.13 19.15
CA ILE A 217 0.89 -8.33 18.74
C ILE A 217 -0.55 -8.17 19.19
N THR A 218 -1.47 -8.41 18.24
CA THR A 218 -2.91 -8.42 18.51
C THR A 218 -3.53 -9.72 18.03
N VAL A 219 -4.63 -10.10 18.67
CA VAL A 219 -5.41 -11.27 18.25
C VAL A 219 -6.80 -10.80 17.82
N GLN A 220 -7.18 -11.20 16.62
CA GLN A 220 -8.49 -10.89 16.07
C GLN A 220 -9.23 -12.17 15.69
N THR A 221 -10.53 -12.12 15.87
CA THR A 221 -11.43 -13.16 15.37
C THR A 221 -11.71 -12.88 13.89
N ARG A 222 -11.38 -13.84 13.03
CA ARG A 222 -11.63 -13.74 11.58
C ARG A 222 -12.40 -14.96 11.08
N THR A 223 -13.11 -14.77 9.99
CA THR A 223 -13.76 -15.86 9.27
C THR A 223 -12.75 -16.50 8.31
N VAL A 224 -12.54 -17.81 8.44
CA VAL A 224 -11.68 -18.59 7.54
C VAL A 224 -12.48 -19.67 6.85
N ARG A 225 -11.99 -20.14 5.71
CA ARG A 225 -12.61 -21.22 4.95
C ARG A 225 -12.45 -22.55 5.67
N ASP A 226 -13.48 -23.35 5.67
CA ASP A 226 -13.54 -24.66 6.34
C ASP A 226 -13.99 -25.75 5.37
N TYR A 227 -13.21 -26.83 5.35
CA TYR A 227 -13.42 -28.00 4.51
C TYR A 227 -13.70 -29.22 5.41
N PRO A 228 -14.94 -29.39 5.91
CA PRO A 228 -15.25 -30.34 6.95
C PRO A 228 -15.02 -31.82 6.54
N HIS A 229 -15.00 -32.07 5.24
CA HIS A 229 -14.78 -33.42 4.68
C HIS A 229 -13.34 -33.64 4.19
N GLY A 230 -12.39 -32.77 4.59
CA GLY A 230 -10.97 -32.92 4.27
C GLY A 230 -10.69 -32.85 2.76
N ALA A 231 -10.18 -33.94 2.18
CA ALA A 231 -9.79 -34.00 0.77
C ALA A 231 -10.94 -34.36 -0.19
N LEU A 232 -12.19 -34.46 0.28
CA LEU A 232 -13.34 -34.79 -0.56
C LEU A 232 -13.49 -33.81 -1.71
N ALA A 233 -13.48 -34.30 -2.94
CA ALA A 233 -13.58 -33.48 -4.17
C ALA A 233 -12.55 -32.34 -4.26
N ALA A 234 -11.39 -32.44 -3.63
CA ALA A 234 -10.43 -31.36 -3.48
C ALA A 234 -10.09 -30.65 -4.80
N HIS A 235 -9.92 -31.42 -5.87
CA HIS A 235 -9.59 -30.87 -7.19
C HIS A 235 -10.77 -30.20 -7.89
N ALA A 236 -12.01 -30.65 -7.61
CA ALA A 236 -13.23 -30.02 -8.14
C ALA A 236 -13.55 -28.72 -7.39
N VAL A 237 -13.54 -28.80 -6.06
CA VAL A 237 -13.82 -27.66 -5.18
C VAL A 237 -12.71 -26.62 -5.26
N GLY A 238 -11.46 -27.05 -5.17
CA GLY A 238 -10.31 -26.16 -5.12
C GLY A 238 -9.99 -25.67 -3.72
N TYR A 239 -9.24 -24.59 -3.66
CA TYR A 239 -8.82 -23.94 -2.41
C TYR A 239 -8.77 -22.43 -2.55
N THR A 240 -8.75 -21.74 -1.43
CA THR A 240 -8.59 -20.29 -1.34
C THR A 240 -7.19 -19.92 -0.86
N GLY A 241 -6.73 -18.75 -1.27
CA GLY A 241 -5.48 -18.16 -0.79
C GLY A 241 -5.67 -16.68 -0.51
N SER A 242 -4.71 -16.06 0.18
CA SER A 242 -4.73 -14.62 0.44
C SER A 242 -4.56 -13.84 -0.87
N VAL A 243 -5.18 -12.66 -0.93
CA VAL A 243 -5.02 -11.69 -2.01
C VAL A 243 -3.58 -11.19 -2.04
N THR A 244 -3.01 -11.12 -3.23
CA THR A 244 -1.68 -10.54 -3.49
C THR A 244 -1.81 -9.19 -4.19
N SER A 245 -0.72 -8.41 -4.20
CA SER A 245 -0.66 -7.14 -4.95
C SER A 245 -0.94 -7.32 -6.45
N ASP A 246 -0.53 -8.47 -7.01
CA ASP A 246 -0.76 -8.81 -8.41
C ASP A 246 -2.23 -9.11 -8.69
N ASP A 247 -2.95 -9.71 -7.74
CA ASP A 247 -4.39 -9.92 -7.84
C ASP A 247 -5.12 -8.57 -7.89
N ILE A 248 -4.77 -7.63 -7.01
CA ILE A 248 -5.36 -6.28 -6.99
C ILE A 248 -5.09 -5.55 -8.30
N ALA A 249 -3.88 -5.65 -8.85
CA ALA A 249 -3.50 -5.02 -10.10
C ALA A 249 -4.20 -5.62 -11.33
N SER A 250 -4.60 -6.90 -11.27
CA SER A 250 -5.21 -7.66 -12.37
C SER A 250 -6.73 -7.75 -12.32
N VAL A 251 -7.36 -7.18 -11.30
CA VAL A 251 -8.82 -7.22 -11.11
C VAL A 251 -9.54 -6.51 -12.24
N ALA A 252 -10.52 -7.18 -12.82
CA ALA A 252 -11.45 -6.58 -13.78
C ALA A 252 -12.28 -5.48 -13.11
N GLU A 253 -12.64 -4.43 -13.87
CA GLU A 253 -13.47 -3.33 -13.39
C GLU A 253 -14.74 -3.86 -12.69
N GLY A 254 -14.96 -3.44 -11.45
CA GLY A 254 -16.18 -3.72 -10.68
C GLY A 254 -16.02 -4.63 -9.47
N ARG A 255 -14.80 -5.07 -9.14
CA ARG A 255 -14.52 -5.81 -7.92
C ARG A 255 -13.52 -5.05 -7.04
N ASP A 256 -13.89 -4.83 -5.80
CA ASP A 256 -13.03 -4.22 -4.80
C ASP A 256 -12.31 -5.34 -4.03
N LEU A 257 -11.00 -5.51 -4.26
CA LEU A 257 -10.15 -6.44 -3.53
C LEU A 257 -9.21 -5.67 -2.63
N GLU A 258 -9.23 -6.04 -1.36
CA GLU A 258 -8.36 -5.46 -0.36
C GLU A 258 -7.32 -6.48 0.14
N LEU A 259 -6.17 -5.97 0.58
CA LEU A 259 -5.16 -6.80 1.22
C LEU A 259 -5.73 -7.43 2.50
N GLY A 260 -5.61 -8.75 2.60
CA GLY A 260 -6.18 -9.51 3.71
C GLY A 260 -7.44 -10.29 3.34
N ASP A 261 -7.98 -10.08 2.14
CA ASP A 261 -9.04 -10.91 1.59
C ASP A 261 -8.56 -12.29 1.18
N SER A 262 -9.54 -13.14 0.89
CA SER A 262 -9.32 -14.48 0.40
C SER A 262 -9.95 -14.63 -0.98
N VAL A 263 -9.15 -15.09 -1.95
CA VAL A 263 -9.60 -15.40 -3.32
C VAL A 263 -9.49 -16.88 -3.62
N GLY A 264 -10.35 -17.37 -4.51
CA GLY A 264 -10.26 -18.73 -5.03
C GLY A 264 -9.04 -18.89 -5.94
N ARG A 265 -8.22 -19.91 -5.68
CA ARG A 265 -6.99 -20.20 -6.44
C ARG A 265 -7.14 -21.34 -7.44
N SER A 266 -8.12 -22.20 -7.26
CA SER A 266 -8.39 -23.32 -8.16
C SER A 266 -9.84 -23.80 -8.05
N GLY A 267 -10.29 -24.61 -9.00
CA GLY A 267 -11.58 -25.29 -8.98
C GLY A 267 -12.79 -24.35 -8.95
N ILE A 268 -13.85 -24.80 -8.28
CA ILE A 268 -15.09 -24.04 -8.10
C ILE A 268 -14.84 -22.74 -7.33
N GLU A 269 -13.96 -22.76 -6.33
CA GLU A 269 -13.58 -21.57 -5.57
C GLU A 269 -13.04 -20.46 -6.48
N GLN A 270 -12.26 -20.79 -7.51
CA GLN A 270 -11.72 -19.82 -8.46
C GLN A 270 -12.77 -19.43 -9.51
N MET A 271 -13.46 -20.42 -10.07
CA MET A 271 -14.40 -20.18 -11.18
C MET A 271 -15.57 -19.29 -10.75
N TYR A 272 -16.06 -19.46 -9.53
CA TYR A 272 -17.18 -18.72 -8.97
C TYR A 272 -16.76 -17.74 -7.87
N ASP A 273 -15.50 -17.31 -7.87
CA ASP A 273 -14.95 -16.44 -6.85
C ASP A 273 -15.76 -15.14 -6.69
N ASN A 274 -16.18 -14.52 -7.80
CA ASN A 274 -17.01 -13.32 -7.78
C ASN A 274 -18.37 -13.49 -7.09
N LEU A 275 -18.97 -14.68 -7.17
CA LEU A 275 -20.25 -14.98 -6.50
C LEU A 275 -20.03 -15.34 -5.04
N LEU A 276 -18.94 -16.08 -4.76
CA LEU A 276 -18.62 -16.56 -3.43
C LEU A 276 -18.07 -15.48 -2.50
N ALA A 277 -17.38 -14.47 -3.00
CA ALA A 277 -16.62 -13.53 -2.17
C ALA A 277 -17.50 -12.62 -1.29
N GLY A 278 -18.66 -12.15 -1.79
CA GLY A 278 -19.49 -11.17 -1.09
C GLY A 278 -18.91 -9.75 -1.15
N ASP A 279 -19.58 -8.82 -0.46
CA ASP A 279 -19.20 -7.42 -0.41
C ASP A 279 -18.64 -7.06 0.97
N HIS A 280 -17.55 -6.31 1.01
CA HIS A 280 -16.90 -5.89 2.24
C HIS A 280 -17.81 -5.03 3.11
N GLY A 281 -17.61 -5.14 4.42
CA GLY A 281 -18.04 -4.12 5.35
C GLY A 281 -17.01 -3.00 5.41
N GLU A 282 -17.49 -1.78 5.62
CA GLU A 282 -16.65 -0.60 5.81
C GLU A 282 -16.88 -0.01 7.20
N ARG A 283 -15.79 0.22 7.93
CA ARG A 283 -15.82 0.94 9.19
C ARG A 283 -14.96 2.18 9.05
N LYS A 284 -15.61 3.35 9.05
CA LYS A 284 -14.93 4.63 9.06
C LYS A 284 -14.63 5.04 10.50
N VAL A 285 -13.37 5.10 10.85
CA VAL A 285 -12.91 5.38 12.21
C VAL A 285 -12.06 6.64 12.25
N MET A 286 -12.17 7.38 13.35
CA MET A 286 -11.25 8.46 13.66
C MET A 286 -10.10 7.89 14.48
N ALA A 287 -8.87 8.04 13.99
CA ALA A 287 -7.67 7.58 14.66
C ALA A 287 -6.89 8.76 15.26
N ASP A 288 -6.24 8.53 16.42
CA ASP A 288 -5.29 9.48 16.98
C ASP A 288 -3.93 9.43 16.26
N ALA A 289 -2.99 10.29 16.68
CA ALA A 289 -1.65 10.35 16.09
C ALA A 289 -0.82 9.07 16.32
N GLN A 290 -1.28 8.18 17.19
CA GLN A 290 -0.69 6.88 17.49
C GLN A 290 -1.38 5.73 16.72
N GLY A 291 -2.45 6.03 15.97
CA GLY A 291 -3.20 5.05 15.20
C GLY A 291 -4.29 4.32 16.00
N ASN A 292 -4.58 4.73 17.24
CA ASN A 292 -5.66 4.14 18.01
C ASN A 292 -7.01 4.68 17.56
N VAL A 293 -8.01 3.81 17.49
CA VAL A 293 -9.39 4.19 17.16
C VAL A 293 -9.99 4.96 18.34
N VAL A 294 -10.33 6.23 18.11
CA VAL A 294 -10.94 7.12 19.08
C VAL A 294 -12.47 7.06 18.96
N GLU A 295 -12.99 7.03 17.73
CA GLU A 295 -14.43 7.04 17.46
C GLU A 295 -14.74 6.28 16.16
N VAL A 296 -15.88 5.58 16.14
CA VAL A 296 -16.43 4.96 14.95
C VAL A 296 -17.50 5.89 14.37
N VAL A 297 -17.23 6.45 13.21
CA VAL A 297 -18.09 7.46 12.56
C VAL A 297 -19.22 6.81 11.78
N SER A 298 -18.91 5.75 11.05
CA SER A 298 -19.89 4.94 10.32
C SER A 298 -19.44 3.50 10.22
N GLU A 299 -20.39 2.59 10.17
CA GLU A 299 -20.13 1.17 9.97
C GLU A 299 -21.17 0.59 9.01
N THR A 300 -20.70 -0.02 7.95
CA THR A 300 -21.49 -0.83 7.02
C THR A 300 -21.12 -2.30 7.23
N GLN A 301 -22.12 -3.13 7.51
CA GLN A 301 -21.87 -4.55 7.73
C GLN A 301 -21.53 -5.27 6.42
N PRO A 302 -20.60 -6.25 6.45
CA PRO A 302 -20.27 -7.04 5.29
C PRO A 302 -21.45 -7.91 4.84
N VAL A 303 -21.62 -8.05 3.53
CA VAL A 303 -22.67 -8.90 2.93
C VAL A 303 -22.06 -10.23 2.51
N LYS A 304 -22.60 -11.33 3.05
CA LYS A 304 -22.15 -12.69 2.70
C LYS A 304 -22.30 -12.95 1.20
N GLY A 305 -21.30 -13.63 0.61
CA GLY A 305 -21.36 -14.11 -0.77
C GLY A 305 -22.47 -15.12 -1.01
N SER A 306 -22.85 -15.30 -2.26
CA SER A 306 -23.88 -16.24 -2.67
C SER A 306 -23.40 -17.68 -2.53
N ASP A 307 -24.28 -18.57 -2.12
CA ASP A 307 -24.02 -20.00 -2.02
C ASP A 307 -24.06 -20.65 -3.42
N VAL A 308 -23.15 -21.57 -3.68
CA VAL A 308 -23.04 -22.29 -4.96
C VAL A 308 -23.51 -23.75 -4.76
N HIS A 309 -24.56 -24.13 -5.47
CA HIS A 309 -25.03 -25.50 -5.52
C HIS A 309 -24.37 -26.23 -6.70
N THR A 310 -23.69 -27.32 -6.40
CA THR A 310 -23.03 -28.16 -7.42
C THR A 310 -23.89 -29.36 -7.78
N THR A 311 -23.56 -30.03 -8.85
CA THR A 311 -24.16 -31.31 -9.25
C THR A 311 -23.47 -32.52 -8.58
N LEU A 312 -22.39 -32.28 -7.84
CA LEU A 312 -21.67 -33.35 -7.12
C LEU A 312 -22.58 -33.98 -6.06
N LYS A 313 -22.53 -35.28 -5.95
CA LYS A 313 -23.18 -36.05 -4.85
C LYS A 313 -22.08 -36.50 -3.90
N SER A 314 -22.06 -35.95 -2.71
CA SER A 314 -20.99 -36.17 -1.72
C SER A 314 -20.73 -37.67 -1.44
N HIS A 315 -21.78 -38.49 -1.38
CA HIS A 315 -21.63 -39.94 -1.18
C HIS A 315 -20.96 -40.61 -2.38
N VAL A 316 -21.37 -40.30 -3.61
CA VAL A 316 -20.78 -40.88 -4.83
C VAL A 316 -19.32 -40.42 -4.99
N GLN A 317 -19.08 -39.14 -4.70
CA GLN A 317 -17.72 -38.59 -4.68
C GLN A 317 -16.81 -39.32 -3.70
N TYR A 318 -17.28 -39.54 -2.46
CA TYR A 318 -16.52 -40.28 -1.45
C TYR A 318 -16.18 -41.71 -1.90
N VAL A 319 -17.13 -42.40 -2.49
CA VAL A 319 -16.90 -43.78 -3.00
C VAL A 319 -15.87 -43.75 -4.14
N ALA A 320 -15.97 -42.78 -5.05
CA ALA A 320 -15.03 -42.60 -6.16
C ALA A 320 -13.61 -42.29 -5.66
N ASP A 321 -13.49 -41.32 -4.72
CA ASP A 321 -12.21 -40.95 -4.12
C ASP A 321 -11.55 -42.14 -3.40
N LYS A 322 -12.34 -42.86 -2.60
CA LYS A 322 -11.86 -44.02 -1.86
C LYS A 322 -11.44 -45.17 -2.80
N ALA A 323 -12.26 -45.53 -3.77
CA ALA A 323 -11.96 -46.57 -4.72
C ALA A 323 -10.69 -46.31 -5.51
N LEU A 324 -10.49 -45.04 -5.91
CA LEU A 324 -9.29 -44.60 -6.61
C LEU A 324 -8.04 -44.67 -5.71
N ALA A 325 -8.17 -44.22 -4.47
CA ALA A 325 -7.09 -44.29 -3.49
C ALA A 325 -6.70 -45.73 -3.16
N ASP A 326 -7.69 -46.61 -2.90
CA ASP A 326 -7.48 -48.04 -2.60
C ASP A 326 -6.83 -48.77 -3.79
N MET A 327 -7.12 -48.35 -5.02
CA MET A 327 -6.52 -48.96 -6.21
C MET A 327 -5.05 -48.60 -6.37
N ILE A 328 -4.67 -47.33 -6.01
CA ILE A 328 -3.31 -46.82 -6.15
C ILE A 328 -2.47 -47.12 -4.92
N CYS A 329 -3.07 -47.07 -3.74
CA CYS A 329 -2.43 -47.29 -2.44
C CYS A 329 -3.25 -48.29 -1.62
N PRO A 330 -3.27 -49.59 -2.00
CA PRO A 330 -4.03 -50.58 -1.25
C PRO A 330 -3.58 -50.60 0.22
N ASP A 331 -4.55 -50.68 1.12
CA ASP A 331 -4.36 -50.69 2.57
C ASP A 331 -3.57 -49.48 3.14
N GLY A 332 -3.63 -48.31 2.45
CA GLY A 332 -2.90 -47.11 2.84
C GLY A 332 -1.40 -47.21 2.62
N GLY A 333 -0.94 -48.08 1.76
CA GLY A 333 0.46 -48.23 1.38
C GLY A 333 1.01 -47.01 0.62
N ALA A 334 2.27 -47.08 0.20
CA ALA A 334 2.90 -46.03 -0.58
C ALA A 334 2.24 -45.88 -1.95
N ILE A 335 2.26 -44.64 -2.50
CA ILE A 335 1.79 -44.42 -3.88
C ILE A 335 2.60 -45.31 -4.84
N GLY A 336 1.88 -46.03 -5.70
CA GLY A 336 2.47 -46.99 -6.63
C GLY A 336 2.64 -48.41 -6.07
N SER A 337 2.23 -48.67 -4.82
CA SER A 337 2.16 -50.06 -4.31
C SER A 337 1.00 -50.84 -4.93
N GLY A 338 0.03 -50.16 -5.52
CA GLY A 338 -1.10 -50.73 -6.23
C GLY A 338 -0.92 -50.77 -7.75
N LYS A 339 -1.99 -50.50 -8.48
CA LYS A 339 -2.05 -50.61 -9.95
C LYS A 339 -1.60 -49.38 -10.73
N GLY A 340 -1.05 -48.38 -10.05
CA GLY A 340 -0.62 -47.14 -10.70
C GLY A 340 -0.09 -46.15 -9.72
N THR A 341 0.43 -45.04 -10.24
CA THR A 341 0.95 -43.90 -9.44
C THR A 341 0.01 -42.71 -9.41
N GLY A 342 -1.06 -42.76 -10.19
CA GLY A 342 -2.08 -41.71 -10.26
C GLY A 342 -3.21 -42.12 -11.19
N GLY A 343 -4.36 -41.45 -11.05
CA GLY A 343 -5.53 -41.70 -11.86
C GLY A 343 -6.65 -40.72 -11.62
N ALA A 344 -7.72 -40.87 -12.38
CA ALA A 344 -8.92 -40.06 -12.25
C ALA A 344 -10.18 -40.90 -12.45
N VAL A 345 -11.27 -40.48 -11.81
CA VAL A 345 -12.62 -41.04 -12.01
C VAL A 345 -13.58 -39.89 -12.27
N VAL A 346 -14.35 -39.98 -13.34
CA VAL A 346 -15.43 -39.05 -13.65
C VAL A 346 -16.73 -39.80 -13.79
N VAL A 347 -17.73 -39.44 -13.01
CA VAL A 347 -19.09 -39.97 -13.08
C VAL A 347 -20.02 -38.87 -13.60
N MET A 348 -20.66 -39.15 -14.74
CA MET A 348 -21.54 -38.21 -15.42
C MET A 348 -22.93 -38.83 -15.56
N ASP A 349 -23.97 -38.02 -15.31
CA ASP A 349 -25.33 -38.40 -15.65
C ASP A 349 -25.53 -38.24 -17.17
N VAL A 350 -25.90 -39.33 -17.82
CA VAL A 350 -26.07 -39.33 -19.29
C VAL A 350 -27.33 -38.62 -19.77
N THR A 351 -28.23 -38.30 -18.86
CA THR A 351 -29.53 -37.68 -19.20
C THR A 351 -29.41 -36.15 -19.39
N ASP A 352 -28.56 -35.49 -18.59
CA ASP A 352 -28.40 -34.05 -18.59
C ASP A 352 -26.93 -33.60 -18.71
N GLY A 353 -25.98 -34.53 -18.66
CA GLY A 353 -24.55 -34.22 -18.72
C GLY A 353 -23.95 -33.71 -17.42
N SER A 354 -24.68 -33.72 -16.32
CA SER A 354 -24.18 -33.25 -15.02
C SER A 354 -23.07 -34.15 -14.47
N ILE A 355 -22.06 -33.52 -13.85
CA ILE A 355 -20.97 -34.26 -13.20
C ILE A 355 -21.40 -34.59 -11.77
N VAL A 356 -21.59 -35.88 -11.52
CA VAL A 356 -21.99 -36.42 -10.20
C VAL A 356 -20.81 -36.64 -9.28
N ALA A 357 -19.64 -37.05 -9.82
CA ALA A 357 -18.37 -37.13 -9.11
C ALA A 357 -17.19 -36.86 -10.04
N LEU A 358 -16.16 -36.22 -9.49
CA LEU A 358 -14.92 -35.92 -10.20
C LEU A 358 -13.75 -36.10 -9.21
N SER A 359 -13.07 -37.22 -9.34
CA SER A 359 -11.98 -37.64 -8.47
C SER A 359 -10.64 -37.59 -9.20
N SER A 360 -9.61 -37.18 -8.50
CA SER A 360 -8.22 -37.21 -8.95
C SER A 360 -7.31 -37.65 -7.81
N TYR A 361 -6.37 -38.53 -8.10
CA TYR A 361 -5.43 -39.03 -7.10
C TYR A 361 -4.01 -39.07 -7.67
N PRO A 362 -2.94 -38.74 -6.95
CA PRO A 362 -2.93 -38.27 -5.56
C PRO A 362 -3.76 -37.02 -5.35
N THR A 363 -4.23 -36.85 -4.12
CA THR A 363 -5.05 -35.70 -3.72
C THR A 363 -4.33 -34.83 -2.67
N PHE A 364 -4.91 -33.72 -2.35
CA PHE A 364 -4.43 -32.81 -1.31
C PHE A 364 -5.59 -32.40 -0.38
N THR A 365 -5.27 -31.83 0.76
CA THR A 365 -6.28 -31.32 1.68
C THR A 365 -6.38 -29.80 1.52
N PRO A 366 -7.51 -29.24 1.05
CA PRO A 366 -7.62 -27.79 0.81
C PRO A 366 -7.40 -26.92 2.05
N SER A 367 -7.69 -27.42 3.26
CA SER A 367 -7.44 -26.71 4.50
C SER A 367 -5.96 -26.39 4.76
N THR A 368 -5.01 -27.06 4.12
CA THR A 368 -3.58 -26.74 4.19
C THR A 368 -3.26 -25.34 3.67
N PHE A 369 -4.08 -24.82 2.76
CA PHE A 369 -3.91 -23.48 2.19
C PHE A 369 -4.53 -22.38 3.06
N VAL A 370 -5.38 -22.75 4.02
CA VAL A 370 -6.01 -21.79 4.93
C VAL A 370 -4.97 -21.23 5.88
N GLY A 371 -4.79 -19.91 5.83
CA GLY A 371 -3.78 -19.23 6.63
C GLY A 371 -2.40 -19.12 6.00
N GLY A 372 -2.28 -19.56 4.76
CA GLY A 372 -1.05 -19.52 3.97
C GLY A 372 -0.27 -20.83 4.03
N ILE A 373 0.39 -21.13 2.94
CA ILE A 373 1.26 -22.29 2.76
C ILE A 373 2.69 -21.82 2.56
N THR A 374 3.68 -22.58 3.02
CA THR A 374 5.08 -22.27 2.74
C THR A 374 5.44 -22.63 1.30
N GLN A 375 6.47 -21.96 0.74
CA GLN A 375 6.93 -22.28 -0.61
C GLN A 375 7.40 -23.72 -0.73
N ASP A 376 8.09 -24.24 0.29
CA ASP A 376 8.58 -25.61 0.30
C ASP A 376 7.43 -26.64 0.27
N GLU A 377 6.34 -26.38 1.01
CA GLU A 377 5.14 -27.23 0.98
C GLU A 377 4.42 -27.13 -0.36
N LEU A 378 4.32 -25.94 -0.95
CA LEU A 378 3.73 -25.75 -2.27
C LEU A 378 4.55 -26.48 -3.34
N ASP A 379 5.87 -26.35 -3.31
CA ASP A 379 6.78 -27.02 -4.23
C ASP A 379 6.68 -28.53 -4.10
N LEU A 380 6.52 -29.06 -2.87
CA LEU A 380 6.28 -30.47 -2.64
C LEU A 380 4.97 -30.94 -3.28
N LEU A 381 3.88 -30.21 -3.08
CA LEU A 381 2.57 -30.55 -3.65
C LEU A 381 2.54 -30.45 -5.19
N GLN A 382 3.41 -29.66 -5.79
CA GLN A 382 3.55 -29.54 -7.24
C GLN A 382 4.57 -30.53 -7.82
N SER A 383 5.46 -31.07 -7.00
CA SER A 383 6.60 -31.86 -7.46
C SER A 383 6.19 -33.21 -8.06
N SER A 384 6.90 -33.61 -9.10
CA SER A 384 6.79 -34.96 -9.66
C SER A 384 7.28 -36.06 -8.71
N ALA A 385 8.17 -35.71 -7.77
CA ALA A 385 8.64 -36.65 -6.73
C ALA A 385 7.51 -37.05 -5.76
N ALA A 386 6.55 -36.17 -5.51
CA ALA A 386 5.33 -36.44 -4.77
C ALA A 386 4.14 -36.85 -5.68
N PHE A 387 4.42 -37.18 -6.95
CA PHE A 387 3.40 -37.47 -7.96
C PHE A 387 2.38 -36.35 -8.21
N SER A 388 2.80 -35.10 -8.05
CA SER A 388 2.02 -33.87 -8.32
C SER A 388 0.59 -33.93 -7.76
N PRO A 389 0.40 -33.87 -6.42
CA PRO A 389 -0.93 -33.93 -5.79
C PRO A 389 -1.88 -32.82 -6.24
N LEU A 390 -1.38 -31.61 -6.62
CA LEU A 390 -2.21 -30.51 -7.10
C LEU A 390 -2.72 -30.67 -8.53
N LEU A 391 -2.18 -31.63 -9.29
CA LEU A 391 -2.59 -31.83 -10.68
C LEU A 391 -3.99 -32.48 -10.72
N ASN A 392 -4.97 -31.76 -11.27
CA ASN A 392 -6.28 -32.34 -11.55
C ASN A 392 -6.20 -33.24 -12.77
N ARG A 393 -6.06 -34.56 -12.50
CA ARG A 393 -5.87 -35.55 -13.56
C ARG A 393 -7.12 -35.82 -14.38
N ALA A 394 -8.28 -35.45 -13.86
CA ALA A 394 -9.53 -35.62 -14.59
C ALA A 394 -9.65 -34.66 -15.80
N ILE A 395 -8.99 -33.51 -15.74
CA ILE A 395 -9.12 -32.46 -16.76
C ILE A 395 -7.80 -32.00 -17.38
N HIS A 396 -6.66 -32.19 -16.69
CA HIS A 396 -5.37 -31.67 -17.16
C HIS A 396 -4.34 -32.75 -17.53
N ALA A 397 -4.54 -34.02 -17.11
CA ALA A 397 -3.58 -35.07 -17.43
C ALA A 397 -3.90 -35.74 -18.78
N THR A 398 -2.84 -36.07 -19.51
CA THR A 398 -2.93 -36.84 -20.76
C THR A 398 -2.40 -38.25 -20.50
N TYR A 399 -3.25 -39.23 -20.76
CA TYR A 399 -2.90 -40.65 -20.65
C TYR A 399 -3.09 -41.38 -21.99
N PRO A 400 -2.32 -42.42 -22.30
CA PRO A 400 -2.61 -43.31 -23.43
C PRO A 400 -4.03 -43.87 -23.31
N ALA A 401 -4.84 -43.70 -24.32
CA ALA A 401 -6.24 -44.04 -24.30
C ALA A 401 -6.51 -45.57 -24.14
N ALA A 402 -5.53 -46.37 -24.48
CA ALA A 402 -5.55 -47.86 -24.31
C ALA A 402 -6.92 -48.50 -24.67
N THR A 403 -7.50 -49.25 -23.74
CA THR A 403 -8.77 -49.93 -23.94
C THR A 403 -10.02 -49.05 -23.86
N THR A 404 -9.91 -47.81 -23.41
CA THR A 404 -11.02 -46.84 -23.40
C THR A 404 -11.53 -46.52 -24.81
N ASN A 405 -10.64 -46.62 -25.80
CA ASN A 405 -11.00 -46.42 -27.19
C ASN A 405 -11.67 -47.65 -27.88
N LYS A 406 -11.80 -48.80 -27.20
CA LYS A 406 -12.40 -50.00 -27.83
C LYS A 406 -13.85 -49.79 -28.23
N THR A 407 -14.57 -48.95 -27.52
CA THR A 407 -15.95 -48.57 -27.86
C THR A 407 -16.05 -47.87 -29.21
N PHE A 408 -15.00 -47.13 -29.58
CA PHE A 408 -14.94 -46.40 -30.85
C PHE A 408 -14.19 -47.15 -31.97
N THR A 409 -13.31 -48.07 -31.60
CA THR A 409 -12.50 -48.85 -32.57
C THR A 409 -13.06 -50.27 -32.83
N GLY A 410 -14.10 -50.67 -32.11
CA GLY A 410 -14.74 -51.99 -32.26
C GLY A 410 -15.90 -52.07 -33.27
N ILE A 411 -15.99 -51.04 -34.18
CA ILE A 411 -16.96 -51.05 -35.27
C ILE A 411 -16.26 -51.49 -36.54
#